data_959f484cc3deacdfcdf9801fed74daef
#
_entry.id   959f484cc3deacdfcdf9801fed74daef
#
_cell.length_a   1.000
_cell.length_b   1.000
_cell.length_c   1.000
_cell.angle_alpha   90.00
_cell.angle_beta   90.00
_cell.angle_gamma   90.00
#
_symmetry.space_group_name_H-M   'P 1'
#
loop_
_entity.id
_entity.type
_entity.pdbx_description
1 polymer ?
#
loop_
_entity_poly.entity_id
_entity_poly.type
_entity_poly.pdbx_seq_one_letter_code
_entity_poly.pdbx_strand_id
1 'polypeptide(L)'
;LRPLGFSGIIIVETISNRGGTTLQDRYKNLFPATLAFSVGLMLLGLTLEAPMDILKGLWHIVTMQDLLITDYVSIGGPGAALVNAGLVTALSICIIKFSGDPFNGFTIVEMGLMAGFSLFGKNFVNIWPIILGTWLYAKYQREPFSKHAAVALLATSLAPLVSYMSLGSIHASLPLGAVTGILIGFILPSLSAYTYKVQNGMNLYNMGFACGLFAMMIVPVLTAFGDSPDSVLYWAKGYNTGFIAVLSLLCSVLILLGFFATGLPAWSVWAGYRRLLSTTGRAPSDYLRMFGYGPVLVNIGVNGFLGMAYVLLVGGDLNGPTIGGIFTIMGFSAFGKHARNILPVMLGVFIGAYGMHHTPDYPSLQLAGLFGTTLAPISGHFGWPYGVLAGFIHASLVLQTGGPVAGLNLYNNGFSGGLIAIVLYPTITAIARKRRPMLQNEDYYDLFEESAPIDTSNLEQTHGETAPEEPPENEALEAWARKNFLGPE
;
A
#
# COMPACT_ATOMS: atom_id res chain seq x y z
N LEU A 1 -17.24 -20.09 27.46
CA LEU A 1 -17.02 -20.38 26.05
C LEU A 1 -15.58 -20.86 25.89
N ARG A 2 -15.39 -22.16 25.69
CA ARG A 2 -14.09 -22.83 25.56
C ARG A 2 -13.42 -22.42 24.23
N PRO A 3 -12.10 -22.21 24.17
CA PRO A 3 -11.38 -21.99 22.93
C PRO A 3 -11.39 -23.29 22.11
N LEU A 4 -11.90 -23.20 20.86
CA LEU A 4 -11.79 -24.28 19.90
C LEU A 4 -10.32 -24.34 19.45
N GLY A 5 -9.70 -25.46 19.80
CA GLY A 5 -8.28 -25.70 19.65
C GLY A 5 -7.81 -25.80 18.19
N PHE A 6 -6.51 -25.77 18.06
CA PHE A 6 -5.62 -25.84 16.89
C PHE A 6 -5.98 -26.84 15.77
N SER A 7 -6.92 -27.74 16.00
CA SER A 7 -7.38 -28.75 15.02
C SER A 7 -8.09 -28.15 13.78
N GLY A 8 -8.55 -26.89 13.84
CA GLY A 8 -9.26 -26.25 12.73
C GLY A 8 -8.35 -25.75 11.60
N ILE A 9 -7.10 -25.41 11.90
CA ILE A 9 -6.14 -24.91 10.90
C ILE A 9 -5.59 -26.09 10.09
N ILE A 10 -5.31 -27.22 10.75
CA ILE A 10 -4.84 -28.45 10.09
C ILE A 10 -5.91 -29.05 9.16
N ILE A 11 -7.20 -28.89 9.49
CA ILE A 11 -8.29 -29.40 8.63
C ILE A 11 -8.41 -28.58 7.33
N VAL A 12 -8.12 -27.29 7.33
CA VAL A 12 -8.15 -26.47 6.09
C VAL A 12 -6.95 -26.80 5.20
N GLU A 13 -5.77 -27.06 5.76
CA GLU A 13 -4.63 -27.56 5.00
C GLU A 13 -4.86 -28.99 4.47
N THR A 14 -5.49 -29.85 5.25
CA THR A 14 -5.76 -31.26 4.87
C THR A 14 -6.84 -31.36 3.78
N ILE A 15 -7.83 -30.46 3.75
CA ILE A 15 -8.83 -30.41 2.67
C ILE A 15 -8.23 -29.78 1.40
N SER A 16 -7.29 -28.84 1.52
CA SER A 16 -6.58 -28.20 0.42
C SER A 16 -5.55 -29.12 -0.25
N ASN A 17 -4.98 -30.07 0.48
CA ASN A 17 -3.92 -30.97 -0.03
C ASN A 17 -4.43 -32.26 -0.69
N ARG A 18 -5.74 -32.46 -0.82
CA ARG A 18 -6.29 -33.64 -1.53
C ARG A 18 -6.15 -33.61 -3.04
N GLY A 19 -5.49 -32.63 -3.62
CA GLY A 19 -5.24 -32.58 -5.06
C GLY A 19 -3.90 -31.95 -5.39
N GLY A 20 -2.78 -32.41 -4.92
CA GLY A 20 -1.41 -32.19 -5.44
C GLY A 20 -1.07 -30.83 -6.11
N THR A 21 -1.82 -29.75 -5.82
CA THR A 21 -1.62 -28.43 -6.42
C THR A 21 -0.50 -27.70 -5.72
N THR A 22 0.55 -27.35 -6.47
CA THR A 22 1.66 -26.52 -5.97
C THR A 22 1.17 -25.11 -5.60
N LEU A 23 1.90 -24.39 -4.76
CA LEU A 23 1.60 -22.98 -4.47
C LEU A 23 1.50 -22.13 -5.76
N GLN A 24 2.30 -22.44 -6.78
CA GLN A 24 2.23 -21.79 -8.09
C GLN A 24 0.90 -22.02 -8.81
N ASP A 25 0.27 -23.19 -8.66
CA ASP A 25 -1.03 -23.45 -9.24
C ASP A 25 -2.14 -22.61 -8.61
N ARG A 26 -2.00 -22.21 -7.36
CA ARG A 26 -2.96 -21.33 -6.67
C ARG A 26 -2.98 -19.92 -7.25
N TYR A 27 -1.86 -19.41 -7.76
CA TYR A 27 -1.75 -18.05 -8.27
C TYR A 27 -1.74 -17.93 -9.79
N LYS A 28 -1.85 -19.05 -10.52
CA LYS A 28 -1.78 -19.06 -12.01
C LYS A 28 -2.78 -18.14 -12.69
N ASN A 29 -3.95 -17.94 -12.08
CA ASN A 29 -5.01 -17.10 -12.64
C ASN A 29 -4.84 -15.62 -12.29
N LEU A 30 -3.88 -15.23 -11.42
CA LEU A 30 -3.74 -13.86 -10.97
C LEU A 30 -3.22 -12.94 -12.07
N PHE A 31 -2.26 -13.41 -12.87
CA PHE A 31 -1.76 -12.66 -14.02
C PHE A 31 -2.86 -12.34 -15.05
N PRO A 32 -3.61 -13.31 -15.59
CA PRO A 32 -4.66 -13.00 -16.55
C PRO A 32 -5.80 -12.15 -15.93
N ALA A 33 -6.13 -12.33 -14.65
CA ALA A 33 -7.16 -11.55 -13.98
C ALA A 33 -6.76 -10.08 -13.80
N THR A 34 -5.52 -9.82 -13.38
CA THR A 34 -5.01 -8.45 -13.21
C THR A 34 -4.78 -7.76 -14.56
N LEU A 35 -4.36 -8.51 -15.58
CA LEU A 35 -4.26 -7.98 -16.95
C LEU A 35 -5.65 -7.66 -17.52
N ALA A 36 -6.64 -8.50 -17.29
CA ALA A 36 -8.02 -8.25 -17.71
C ALA A 36 -8.60 -7.00 -17.02
N PHE A 37 -8.30 -6.78 -15.74
CA PHE A 37 -8.66 -5.55 -15.03
C PHE A 37 -8.01 -4.32 -15.69
N SER A 38 -6.73 -4.39 -16.01
CA SER A 38 -6.01 -3.29 -16.67
C SER A 38 -6.59 -2.96 -18.04
N VAL A 39 -6.88 -3.98 -18.85
CA VAL A 39 -7.55 -3.83 -20.16
C VAL A 39 -8.97 -3.29 -19.97
N GLY A 40 -9.68 -3.75 -18.95
CA GLY A 40 -11.02 -3.25 -18.60
C GLY A 40 -11.03 -1.75 -18.33
N LEU A 41 -10.03 -1.23 -17.60
CA LEU A 41 -9.89 0.23 -17.38
C LEU A 41 -9.67 0.98 -18.70
N MET A 42 -8.81 0.47 -19.60
CA MET A 42 -8.57 1.09 -20.91
C MET A 42 -9.84 1.07 -21.78
N LEU A 43 -10.53 -0.07 -21.86
CA LEU A 43 -11.76 -0.19 -22.63
C LEU A 43 -12.84 0.73 -22.09
N LEU A 44 -12.99 0.83 -20.76
CA LEU A 44 -13.93 1.77 -20.14
C LEU A 44 -13.59 3.20 -20.53
N GLY A 45 -12.31 3.61 -20.48
CA GLY A 45 -11.89 4.93 -20.91
C GLY A 45 -12.26 5.23 -22.38
N LEU A 46 -12.07 4.24 -23.25
CA LEU A 46 -12.43 4.36 -24.69
C LEU A 46 -13.95 4.46 -24.93
N THR A 47 -14.79 4.07 -23.98
CA THR A 47 -16.26 4.24 -24.08
C THR A 47 -16.73 5.60 -23.60
N LEU A 48 -15.92 6.31 -22.81
CA LEU A 48 -16.32 7.59 -22.21
C LEU A 48 -15.98 8.80 -23.07
N GLU A 49 -14.94 8.72 -23.89
CA GLU A 49 -14.44 9.83 -24.69
C GLU A 49 -13.98 9.38 -26.09
N ALA A 50 -13.99 10.30 -27.05
CA ALA A 50 -13.50 10.02 -28.39
C ALA A 50 -11.98 9.75 -28.38
N PRO A 51 -11.46 8.87 -29.27
CA PRO A 51 -10.03 8.51 -29.27
C PRO A 51 -9.09 9.71 -29.41
N MET A 52 -9.46 10.73 -30.16
CA MET A 52 -8.65 11.95 -30.34
C MET A 52 -8.58 12.77 -29.04
N ASP A 53 -9.66 12.83 -28.27
CA ASP A 53 -9.71 13.58 -27.01
C ASP A 53 -8.92 12.82 -25.94
N ILE A 54 -8.97 11.48 -25.94
CA ILE A 54 -8.12 10.63 -25.10
C ILE A 54 -6.63 10.88 -25.41
N LEU A 55 -6.23 10.95 -26.69
CA LEU A 55 -4.84 11.23 -27.05
C LEU A 55 -4.38 12.61 -26.58
N LYS A 56 -5.23 13.64 -26.73
CA LYS A 56 -4.95 14.99 -26.22
C LYS A 56 -4.87 14.99 -24.68
N GLY A 57 -5.80 14.30 -24.01
CA GLY A 57 -5.80 14.16 -22.56
C GLY A 57 -4.55 13.45 -22.04
N LEU A 58 -4.12 12.37 -22.68
CA LEU A 58 -2.87 11.67 -22.35
C LEU A 58 -1.65 12.59 -22.54
N TRP A 59 -1.64 13.40 -23.60
CA TRP A 59 -0.59 14.39 -23.81
C TRP A 59 -0.55 15.42 -22.67
N HIS A 60 -1.72 15.96 -22.26
CA HIS A 60 -1.79 16.86 -21.12
C HIS A 60 -1.29 16.21 -19.84
N ILE A 61 -1.66 14.94 -19.56
CA ILE A 61 -1.21 14.18 -18.41
C ILE A 61 0.32 14.04 -18.37
N VAL A 62 0.97 13.68 -19.48
CA VAL A 62 2.43 13.45 -19.48
C VAL A 62 3.25 14.73 -19.52
N THR A 63 2.65 15.86 -19.92
CA THR A 63 3.31 17.16 -19.95
C THR A 63 3.01 18.03 -18.73
N MET A 64 2.23 17.52 -17.77
CA MET A 64 1.95 18.22 -16.52
C MET A 64 3.10 18.02 -15.51
N GLN A 65 3.44 19.08 -14.77
CA GLN A 65 4.24 18.94 -13.57
C GLN A 65 3.34 18.34 -12.47
N ASP A 66 3.49 17.06 -12.21
CA ASP A 66 2.68 16.35 -11.22
C ASP A 66 3.13 16.72 -9.81
N LEU A 67 2.29 17.45 -9.08
CA LEU A 67 2.43 17.69 -7.65
C LEU A 67 1.14 17.25 -6.96
N LEU A 68 1.18 16.93 -5.68
CA LEU A 68 -0.01 16.50 -4.95
C LEU A 68 -0.89 17.74 -4.65
N ILE A 69 -2.13 17.82 -5.16
CA ILE A 69 -2.97 16.80 -5.79
C ILE A 69 -3.22 17.17 -7.26
N THR A 70 -2.77 16.35 -8.19
CA THR A 70 -2.96 16.56 -9.63
C THR A 70 -3.96 15.54 -10.17
N ASP A 71 -5.24 15.86 -10.16
CA ASP A 71 -6.32 14.98 -10.64
C ASP A 71 -6.34 14.89 -12.17
N TYR A 72 -6.05 13.71 -12.71
CA TYR A 72 -6.00 13.48 -14.16
C TYR A 72 -7.38 13.48 -14.82
N VAL A 73 -8.45 13.26 -14.06
CA VAL A 73 -9.83 13.45 -14.57
C VAL A 73 -10.08 14.92 -14.85
N SER A 74 -9.55 15.83 -14.02
CA SER A 74 -9.64 17.27 -14.23
C SER A 74 -8.78 17.77 -15.40
N ILE A 75 -7.61 17.16 -15.61
CA ILE A 75 -6.60 17.63 -16.57
C ILE A 75 -6.81 17.03 -17.95
N GLY A 76 -7.02 15.74 -18.03
CA GLY A 76 -7.07 14.97 -19.26
C GLY A 76 -8.45 14.44 -19.63
N GLY A 77 -9.41 14.57 -18.71
CA GLY A 77 -10.73 13.93 -18.83
C GLY A 77 -10.76 12.51 -18.28
N PRO A 78 -11.96 11.96 -17.97
CA PRO A 78 -12.13 10.65 -17.39
C PRO A 78 -11.64 9.51 -18.31
N GLY A 79 -11.79 9.64 -19.63
CA GLY A 79 -11.33 8.63 -20.59
C GLY A 79 -9.82 8.51 -20.59
N ALA A 80 -9.10 9.63 -20.74
CA ALA A 80 -7.64 9.63 -20.74
C ALA A 80 -7.05 9.18 -19.39
N ALA A 81 -7.66 9.60 -18.26
CA ALA A 81 -7.24 9.18 -16.92
C ALA A 81 -7.35 7.66 -16.74
N LEU A 82 -8.46 7.04 -17.17
CA LEU A 82 -8.66 5.59 -17.11
C LEU A 82 -7.74 4.81 -18.06
N VAL A 83 -7.48 5.34 -19.25
CA VAL A 83 -6.52 4.73 -20.21
C VAL A 83 -5.11 4.79 -19.62
N ASN A 84 -4.68 5.92 -19.04
CA ASN A 84 -3.40 6.00 -18.33
C ASN A 84 -3.32 4.99 -17.18
N ALA A 85 -4.35 4.91 -16.35
CA ALA A 85 -4.39 3.96 -15.23
C ALA A 85 -4.30 2.51 -15.72
N GLY A 86 -5.01 2.16 -16.80
CA GLY A 86 -4.93 0.84 -17.41
C GLY A 86 -3.54 0.53 -17.99
N LEU A 87 -2.93 1.48 -18.71
CA LEU A 87 -1.58 1.34 -19.27
C LEU A 87 -0.53 1.12 -18.18
N VAL A 88 -0.51 1.97 -17.15
CA VAL A 88 0.46 1.84 -16.05
C VAL A 88 0.28 0.53 -15.30
N THR A 89 -0.97 0.11 -15.07
CA THR A 89 -1.26 -1.16 -14.39
C THR A 89 -0.82 -2.36 -15.25
N ALA A 90 -1.10 -2.34 -16.57
CA ALA A 90 -0.66 -3.38 -17.49
C ALA A 90 0.87 -3.49 -17.56
N LEU A 91 1.56 -2.35 -17.64
CA LEU A 91 3.02 -2.30 -17.59
C LEU A 91 3.56 -2.89 -16.29
N SER A 92 2.95 -2.54 -15.15
CA SER A 92 3.36 -3.02 -13.83
C SER A 92 3.22 -4.54 -13.71
N ILE A 93 2.08 -5.11 -14.14
CA ILE A 93 1.89 -6.57 -14.07
C ILE A 93 2.84 -7.31 -15.01
N CYS A 94 3.15 -6.72 -16.17
CA CYS A 94 4.17 -7.26 -17.08
C CYS A 94 5.57 -7.22 -16.42
N ILE A 95 5.93 -6.15 -15.73
CA ILE A 95 7.21 -6.04 -15.00
C ILE A 95 7.32 -7.16 -13.96
N ILE A 96 6.29 -7.37 -13.13
CA ILE A 96 6.26 -8.48 -12.15
C ILE A 96 6.43 -9.83 -12.86
N LYS A 97 5.67 -10.07 -13.91
CA LYS A 97 5.72 -11.34 -14.66
C LYS A 97 7.11 -11.61 -15.24
N PHE A 98 7.69 -10.61 -15.91
CA PHE A 98 8.97 -10.78 -16.61
C PHE A 98 10.19 -10.68 -15.68
N SER A 99 10.05 -10.08 -14.50
CA SER A 99 11.10 -10.12 -13.48
C SER A 99 11.26 -11.50 -12.84
N GLY A 100 10.22 -12.35 -12.92
CA GLY A 100 10.19 -13.64 -12.25
C GLY A 100 9.73 -13.54 -10.78
N ASP A 101 9.18 -12.40 -10.35
CA ASP A 101 8.60 -12.25 -9.02
C ASP A 101 7.34 -13.13 -8.91
N PRO A 102 7.23 -13.98 -7.87
CA PRO A 102 6.09 -14.87 -7.72
C PRO A 102 4.83 -14.09 -7.38
N PHE A 103 3.73 -14.37 -8.11
CA PHE A 103 2.42 -13.80 -7.82
C PHE A 103 1.92 -14.23 -6.44
N ASN A 104 1.37 -13.28 -5.67
CA ASN A 104 0.81 -13.52 -4.34
C ASN A 104 -0.26 -12.45 -3.99
N GLY A 105 -0.77 -12.44 -2.76
CA GLY A 105 -1.75 -11.44 -2.34
C GLY A 105 -1.24 -9.99 -2.42
N PHE A 106 0.07 -9.78 -2.29
CA PHE A 106 0.67 -8.45 -2.43
C PHE A 106 0.64 -7.92 -3.87
N THR A 107 0.63 -8.81 -4.87
CA THR A 107 0.43 -8.41 -6.28
C THR A 107 -0.90 -7.68 -6.49
N ILE A 108 -1.96 -8.06 -5.76
CA ILE A 108 -3.25 -7.34 -5.81
C ILE A 108 -3.11 -5.94 -5.20
N VAL A 109 -2.28 -5.79 -4.15
CA VAL A 109 -1.94 -4.47 -3.57
C VAL A 109 -1.27 -3.59 -4.60
N GLU A 110 -0.24 -4.12 -5.26
CA GLU A 110 0.51 -3.40 -6.29
C GLU A 110 -0.42 -2.94 -7.43
N MET A 111 -1.32 -3.81 -7.88
CA MET A 111 -2.30 -3.45 -8.92
C MET A 111 -3.25 -2.35 -8.46
N GLY A 112 -3.77 -2.44 -7.23
CA GLY A 112 -4.63 -1.40 -6.66
C GLY A 112 -3.93 -0.05 -6.53
N LEU A 113 -2.65 -0.05 -6.11
CA LEU A 113 -1.83 1.16 -6.01
C LEU A 113 -1.45 1.73 -7.38
N MET A 114 -1.03 0.87 -8.32
CA MET A 114 -0.64 1.34 -9.65
C MET A 114 -1.84 1.89 -10.41
N ALA A 115 -2.99 1.22 -10.40
CA ALA A 115 -4.22 1.72 -10.99
C ALA A 115 -4.69 3.01 -10.30
N GLY A 116 -4.72 3.02 -8.98
CA GLY A 116 -5.24 4.15 -8.20
C GLY A 116 -4.43 5.42 -8.36
N PHE A 117 -3.12 5.35 -8.17
CA PHE A 117 -2.25 6.52 -8.26
C PHE A 117 -1.95 6.97 -9.70
N SER A 118 -2.29 6.15 -10.68
CA SER A 118 -2.25 6.56 -12.09
C SER A 118 -3.50 7.34 -12.55
N LEU A 119 -4.44 7.55 -11.63
CA LEU A 119 -5.51 8.54 -11.80
C LEU A 119 -5.10 9.94 -11.31
N PHE A 120 -3.94 10.04 -10.60
CA PHE A 120 -3.39 11.31 -10.15
C PHE A 120 -1.88 11.19 -9.81
N GLY A 121 -1.01 11.73 -10.65
CA GLY A 121 0.42 11.88 -10.37
C GLY A 121 1.36 10.78 -10.89
N LYS A 122 0.88 9.58 -11.26
CA LYS A 122 1.67 8.59 -12.00
C LYS A 122 1.19 8.49 -13.44
N ASN A 123 2.10 8.57 -14.39
CA ASN A 123 1.79 8.32 -15.79
C ASN A 123 2.76 7.32 -16.41
N PHE A 124 2.42 6.81 -17.58
CA PHE A 124 3.20 5.77 -18.26
C PHE A 124 4.59 6.24 -18.72
N VAL A 125 4.96 7.52 -18.49
CA VAL A 125 6.29 8.09 -18.81
C VAL A 125 7.13 8.29 -17.56
N ASN A 126 6.57 8.93 -16.50
CA ASN A 126 7.36 9.38 -15.34
C ASN A 126 7.81 8.26 -14.38
N ILE A 127 7.26 7.06 -14.53
CA ILE A 127 7.62 5.89 -13.68
C ILE A 127 8.95 5.23 -14.06
N TRP A 128 9.37 5.31 -15.33
CA TRP A 128 10.48 4.52 -15.86
C TRP A 128 11.85 4.83 -15.25
N PRO A 129 12.24 6.09 -15.02
CA PRO A 129 13.53 6.40 -14.42
C PRO A 129 13.69 5.77 -13.04
N ILE A 130 12.61 5.74 -12.24
CA ILE A 130 12.63 5.14 -10.89
C ILE A 130 12.77 3.62 -10.98
N ILE A 131 12.04 2.98 -11.89
CA ILE A 131 12.13 1.52 -12.12
C ILE A 131 13.54 1.15 -12.58
N LEU A 132 14.13 1.93 -13.49
CA LEU A 132 15.51 1.75 -13.94
C LEU A 132 16.50 1.90 -12.78
N GLY A 133 16.33 2.90 -11.92
CA GLY A 133 17.16 3.10 -10.74
C GLY A 133 17.15 1.88 -9.79
N THR A 134 15.96 1.31 -9.54
CA THR A 134 15.83 0.10 -8.71
C THR A 134 16.46 -1.12 -9.41
N TRP A 135 16.35 -1.23 -10.73
CA TRP A 135 17.04 -2.28 -11.47
C TRP A 135 18.57 -2.15 -11.37
N LEU A 136 19.11 -0.93 -11.45
CA LEU A 136 20.53 -0.67 -11.23
C LEU A 136 20.96 -1.03 -9.79
N TYR A 137 20.12 -0.73 -8.79
CA TYR A 137 20.36 -1.15 -7.41
C TYR A 137 20.45 -2.67 -7.28
N ALA A 138 19.50 -3.42 -7.87
CA ALA A 138 19.53 -4.89 -7.87
C ALA A 138 20.83 -5.42 -8.52
N LYS A 139 21.26 -4.83 -9.64
CA LYS A 139 22.53 -5.16 -10.29
C LYS A 139 23.76 -4.85 -9.41
N TYR A 140 23.76 -3.70 -8.73
CA TYR A 140 24.81 -3.32 -7.81
C TYR A 140 24.92 -4.30 -6.64
N GLN A 141 23.78 -4.73 -6.07
CA GLN A 141 23.72 -5.73 -5.00
C GLN A 141 23.97 -7.16 -5.48
N ARG A 142 24.07 -7.39 -6.79
CA ARG A 142 24.19 -8.73 -7.41
C ARG A 142 23.00 -9.63 -7.10
N GLU A 143 21.82 -9.04 -6.97
CA GLU A 143 20.57 -9.74 -6.71
C GLU A 143 19.68 -9.77 -7.95
N PRO A 144 18.79 -10.76 -8.08
CA PRO A 144 17.79 -10.77 -9.15
C PRO A 144 16.79 -9.63 -8.96
N PHE A 145 16.36 -9.00 -10.06
CA PHE A 145 15.41 -7.89 -10.00
C PHE A 145 14.05 -8.28 -9.39
N SER A 146 13.67 -9.57 -9.47
CA SER A 146 12.45 -10.10 -8.84
C SER A 146 12.35 -9.77 -7.33
N LYS A 147 13.46 -9.75 -6.59
CA LYS A 147 13.46 -9.37 -5.17
C LYS A 147 13.11 -7.89 -4.93
N HIS A 148 13.24 -7.05 -5.94
CA HIS A 148 13.09 -5.60 -5.86
C HIS A 148 11.96 -5.06 -6.73
N ALA A 149 11.27 -5.90 -7.52
CA ALA A 149 10.22 -5.49 -8.45
C ALA A 149 9.06 -4.75 -7.75
N ALA A 150 8.58 -5.29 -6.65
CA ALA A 150 7.58 -4.65 -5.80
C ALA A 150 8.03 -3.27 -5.31
N VAL A 151 9.26 -3.17 -4.81
CA VAL A 151 9.85 -1.90 -4.37
C VAL A 151 9.96 -0.91 -5.51
N ALA A 152 10.38 -1.37 -6.71
CA ALA A 152 10.48 -0.53 -7.91
C ALA A 152 9.13 0.13 -8.25
N LEU A 153 8.04 -0.66 -8.26
CA LEU A 153 6.70 -0.17 -8.55
C LEU A 153 6.20 0.80 -7.47
N LEU A 154 6.40 0.48 -6.20
CA LEU A 154 5.95 1.32 -5.09
C LEU A 154 6.78 2.60 -4.95
N ALA A 155 8.08 2.58 -5.28
CA ALA A 155 8.96 3.75 -5.29
C ALA A 155 8.51 4.83 -6.28
N THR A 156 7.74 4.45 -7.32
CA THR A 156 7.10 5.42 -8.24
C THR A 156 6.10 6.36 -7.54
N SER A 157 5.88 6.23 -6.24
CA SER A 157 5.24 7.25 -5.39
C SER A 157 5.91 8.63 -5.51
N LEU A 158 7.20 8.67 -5.85
CA LEU A 158 7.96 9.89 -6.12
C LEU A 158 8.01 10.26 -7.62
N ALA A 159 7.15 9.67 -8.47
CA ALA A 159 7.04 10.08 -9.87
C ALA A 159 6.75 11.58 -10.06
N PRO A 160 5.99 12.27 -9.18
CA PRO A 160 5.87 13.72 -9.24
C PRO A 160 7.20 14.47 -9.18
N LEU A 161 8.18 13.99 -8.40
CA LEU A 161 9.52 14.61 -8.38
C LEU A 161 10.22 14.46 -9.73
N VAL A 162 10.04 13.33 -10.44
CA VAL A 162 10.55 13.15 -11.81
C VAL A 162 9.89 14.15 -12.77
N SER A 163 8.55 14.26 -12.74
CA SER A 163 7.80 15.23 -13.55
C SER A 163 8.22 16.67 -13.23
N TYR A 164 8.34 17.02 -11.95
CA TYR A 164 8.76 18.36 -11.52
C TYR A 164 10.16 18.71 -12.03
N MET A 165 11.15 17.82 -11.84
CA MET A 165 12.51 18.04 -12.32
C MET A 165 12.63 18.03 -13.85
N SER A 166 11.66 17.41 -14.54
CA SER A 166 11.61 17.42 -16.01
C SER A 166 10.96 18.67 -16.58
N LEU A 167 9.94 19.25 -15.91
CA LEU A 167 9.00 20.18 -16.50
C LEU A 167 8.75 21.45 -15.66
N GLY A 168 8.89 21.40 -14.32
CA GLY A 168 8.45 22.45 -13.40
C GLY A 168 9.55 23.19 -12.66
N SER A 169 10.73 22.60 -12.50
CA SER A 169 11.90 23.18 -11.82
C SER A 169 12.43 24.39 -12.62
N ILE A 170 13.07 25.33 -11.96
CA ILE A 170 13.78 26.46 -12.61
C ILE A 170 14.90 26.00 -13.56
N HIS A 171 15.42 24.78 -13.35
CA HIS A 171 16.42 24.13 -14.20
C HIS A 171 15.83 22.91 -14.93
N ALA A 172 14.51 22.87 -15.12
CA ALA A 172 13.80 21.72 -15.68
C ALA A 172 14.43 21.24 -17.00
N SER A 173 14.67 19.93 -17.05
CA SER A 173 15.08 19.24 -18.27
C SER A 173 14.79 17.74 -18.16
N LEU A 174 14.50 17.10 -19.29
CA LEU A 174 14.24 15.67 -19.31
C LEU A 174 15.43 14.83 -18.74
N PRO A 175 16.71 15.15 -19.07
CA PRO A 175 17.84 14.45 -18.44
C PRO A 175 17.89 14.61 -16.91
N LEU A 176 17.58 15.81 -16.39
CA LEU A 176 17.58 16.06 -14.94
C LEU A 176 16.50 15.23 -14.25
N GLY A 177 15.28 15.18 -14.80
CA GLY A 177 14.22 14.30 -14.27
C GLY A 177 14.60 12.83 -14.33
N ALA A 178 15.21 12.39 -15.44
CA ALA A 178 15.68 11.00 -15.57
C ALA A 178 16.75 10.65 -14.52
N VAL A 179 17.78 11.48 -14.32
CA VAL A 179 18.81 11.27 -13.30
C VAL A 179 18.20 11.26 -11.91
N THR A 180 17.29 12.19 -11.61
CA THR A 180 16.59 12.24 -10.32
C THR A 180 15.81 10.95 -10.07
N GLY A 181 15.06 10.46 -11.05
CA GLY A 181 14.30 9.21 -10.92
C GLY A 181 15.21 7.99 -10.71
N ILE A 182 16.35 7.92 -11.40
CA ILE A 182 17.34 6.86 -11.22
C ILE A 182 17.91 6.89 -9.78
N LEU A 183 18.23 8.06 -9.26
CA LEU A 183 18.72 8.21 -7.88
C LEU A 183 17.65 7.79 -6.85
N ILE A 184 16.40 8.19 -7.04
CA ILE A 184 15.27 7.74 -6.21
C ILE A 184 15.20 6.21 -6.19
N GLY A 185 15.12 5.60 -7.36
CA GLY A 185 15.00 4.15 -7.48
C GLY A 185 16.18 3.38 -6.90
N PHE A 186 17.38 3.96 -6.93
CA PHE A 186 18.59 3.36 -6.36
C PHE A 186 18.62 3.42 -4.82
N ILE A 187 18.11 4.49 -4.21
CA ILE A 187 18.16 4.72 -2.76
C ILE A 187 17.02 4.03 -2.01
N LEU A 188 15.81 4.06 -2.57
CA LEU A 188 14.60 3.63 -1.87
C LEU A 188 14.56 2.17 -1.42
N PRO A 189 15.15 1.17 -2.10
CA PRO A 189 15.15 -0.20 -1.60
C PRO A 189 15.74 -0.34 -0.20
N SER A 190 16.91 0.26 0.05
CA SER A 190 17.55 0.25 1.36
C SER A 190 16.72 0.99 2.42
N LEU A 191 16.21 2.17 2.07
CA LEU A 191 15.42 2.99 2.99
C LEU A 191 14.10 2.32 3.37
N SER A 192 13.42 1.69 2.41
CA SER A 192 12.13 1.02 2.67
C SER A 192 12.28 -0.20 3.57
N ALA A 193 13.36 -0.96 3.44
CA ALA A 193 13.66 -2.08 4.30
C ALA A 193 13.90 -1.64 5.76
N TYR A 194 14.61 -0.53 5.95
CA TYR A 194 14.82 0.05 7.28
C TYR A 194 13.52 0.56 7.90
N THR A 195 12.74 1.33 7.15
CA THR A 195 11.49 1.91 7.65
C THR A 195 10.46 0.85 8.02
N TYR A 196 10.43 -0.29 7.31
CA TYR A 196 9.54 -1.40 7.63
C TYR A 196 9.81 -1.96 9.04
N LYS A 197 11.07 -2.16 9.40
CA LYS A 197 11.47 -2.64 10.73
C LYS A 197 11.01 -1.70 11.85
N VAL A 198 11.18 -0.39 11.66
CA VAL A 198 10.84 0.61 12.67
C VAL A 198 9.33 0.68 12.93
N GLN A 199 8.50 0.43 11.91
CA GLN A 199 7.04 0.50 12.02
C GLN A 199 6.38 -0.80 12.50
N ASN A 200 7.12 -1.90 12.62
CA ASN A 200 6.62 -3.20 13.10
C ASN A 200 5.34 -3.69 12.38
N GLY A 201 5.18 -3.39 11.10
CA GLY A 201 4.00 -3.77 10.31
C GLY A 201 2.70 -3.04 10.68
N MET A 202 2.75 -1.98 11.51
CA MET A 202 1.57 -1.21 11.96
C MET A 202 1.13 -0.14 10.97
N ASN A 203 1.93 0.15 9.95
CA ASN A 203 1.60 1.01 8.82
C ASN A 203 1.70 0.22 7.52
N LEU A 204 0.57 -0.01 6.86
CA LEU A 204 0.54 -0.80 5.62
C LEU A 204 1.25 -0.09 4.45
N TYR A 205 1.33 1.24 4.48
CA TYR A 205 1.96 2.03 3.40
C TYR A 205 3.41 2.39 3.75
N ASN A 206 4.20 1.39 4.11
CA ASN A 206 5.61 1.56 4.47
C ASN A 206 6.41 2.35 3.43
N MET A 207 6.20 2.07 2.13
CA MET A 207 6.88 2.80 1.06
C MET A 207 6.54 4.31 1.09
N GLY A 208 5.30 4.67 1.44
CA GLY A 208 4.91 6.07 1.60
C GLY A 208 5.68 6.78 2.72
N PHE A 209 6.02 6.05 3.79
CA PHE A 209 6.87 6.58 4.85
C PHE A 209 8.32 6.77 4.37
N ALA A 210 8.90 5.79 3.68
CA ALA A 210 10.24 5.89 3.10
C ALA A 210 10.34 7.03 2.08
N CYS A 211 9.35 7.13 1.17
CA CYS A 211 9.29 8.20 0.17
C CYS A 211 9.10 9.59 0.81
N GLY A 212 8.30 9.68 1.89
CA GLY A 212 8.11 10.92 2.63
C GLY A 212 9.39 11.39 3.32
N LEU A 213 10.15 10.49 3.96
CA LEU A 213 11.47 10.82 4.52
C LEU A 213 12.43 11.30 3.43
N PHE A 214 12.47 10.62 2.28
CA PHE A 214 13.30 11.04 1.16
C PHE A 214 12.89 12.42 0.64
N ALA A 215 11.60 12.67 0.40
CA ALA A 215 11.10 13.95 -0.08
C ALA A 215 11.39 15.09 0.91
N MET A 216 11.22 14.83 2.23
CA MET A 216 11.51 15.80 3.29
C MET A 216 13.00 16.19 3.36
N MET A 217 13.90 15.34 2.87
CA MET A 217 15.34 15.67 2.73
C MET A 217 15.63 16.44 1.44
N ILE A 218 14.93 16.12 0.36
CA ILE A 218 15.20 16.74 -0.95
C ILE A 218 14.61 18.15 -1.06
N VAL A 219 13.41 18.40 -0.51
CA VAL A 219 12.76 19.72 -0.60
C VAL A 219 13.64 20.86 -0.07
N PRO A 220 14.28 20.79 1.11
CA PRO A 220 15.20 21.82 1.56
C PRO A 220 16.41 22.00 0.63
N VAL A 221 16.91 20.93 0.01
CA VAL A 221 17.98 21.04 -0.96
C VAL A 221 17.52 21.83 -2.19
N LEU A 222 16.36 21.49 -2.77
CA LEU A 222 15.80 22.25 -3.88
C LEU A 222 15.62 23.72 -3.52
N THR A 223 15.06 24.03 -2.35
CA THR A 223 14.85 25.38 -1.85
C THR A 223 16.16 26.14 -1.68
N ALA A 224 17.23 25.48 -1.20
CA ALA A 224 18.55 26.11 -1.08
C ALA A 224 19.16 26.50 -2.43
N PHE A 225 18.78 25.81 -3.52
CA PHE A 225 19.15 26.17 -4.89
C PHE A 225 18.14 27.13 -5.56
N GLY A 226 17.20 27.69 -4.80
CA GLY A 226 16.22 28.65 -5.30
C GLY A 226 15.01 28.02 -5.98
N ASP A 227 14.83 26.70 -5.87
CA ASP A 227 13.75 25.97 -6.49
C ASP A 227 12.70 25.58 -5.43
N SER A 228 11.47 26.04 -5.57
CA SER A 228 10.39 25.79 -4.61
C SER A 228 9.20 25.18 -5.32
N PRO A 229 8.98 23.85 -5.15
CA PRO A 229 7.78 23.23 -5.69
C PRO A 229 6.52 23.78 -5.01
N ASP A 230 5.65 24.41 -5.79
CA ASP A 230 4.34 24.88 -5.30
C ASP A 230 3.25 23.95 -5.78
N SER A 231 2.59 23.27 -4.83
CA SER A 231 1.49 22.38 -5.14
C SER A 231 0.23 23.15 -5.55
N VAL A 232 -0.36 22.74 -6.66
CA VAL A 232 -1.65 23.25 -7.14
C VAL A 232 -2.68 22.15 -7.02
N LEU A 233 -3.85 22.47 -6.44
CA LEU A 233 -4.95 21.54 -6.32
C LEU A 233 -5.76 21.48 -7.60
N TYR A 234 -5.70 20.36 -8.32
CA TYR A 234 -6.63 19.98 -9.38
C TYR A 234 -7.62 18.97 -8.82
N TRP A 235 -8.92 19.25 -8.94
CA TRP A 235 -9.97 18.42 -8.32
C TRP A 235 -11.22 18.45 -9.20
N ALA A 236 -11.50 17.32 -9.86
CA ALA A 236 -12.67 17.17 -10.71
C ALA A 236 -13.95 17.05 -9.86
N LYS A 237 -15.03 17.63 -10.35
CA LYS A 237 -16.38 17.60 -9.75
C LYS A 237 -17.41 17.19 -10.78
N GLY A 238 -18.55 16.65 -10.29
CA GLY A 238 -19.70 16.36 -11.15
C GLY A 238 -19.70 14.98 -11.80
N TYR A 239 -18.72 14.11 -11.49
CA TYR A 239 -18.64 12.76 -12.07
C TYR A 239 -19.25 11.67 -11.19
N ASN A 240 -19.84 12.01 -10.04
CA ASN A 240 -20.32 11.05 -9.04
C ASN A 240 -21.24 9.98 -9.64
N THR A 241 -22.26 10.36 -10.43
CA THR A 241 -23.24 9.41 -10.98
C THR A 241 -22.58 8.33 -11.84
N GLY A 242 -21.68 8.71 -12.74
CA GLY A 242 -20.97 7.77 -13.61
C GLY A 242 -20.05 6.83 -12.81
N PHE A 243 -19.25 7.39 -11.91
CA PHE A 243 -18.31 6.60 -11.11
C PHE A 243 -19.02 5.73 -10.04
N ILE A 244 -20.16 6.16 -9.48
CA ILE A 244 -20.99 5.29 -8.62
C ILE A 244 -21.42 4.04 -9.39
N ALA A 245 -21.93 4.21 -10.62
CA ALA A 245 -22.37 3.07 -11.43
C ALA A 245 -21.21 2.10 -11.73
N VAL A 246 -20.06 2.61 -12.18
CA VAL A 246 -18.89 1.80 -12.51
C VAL A 246 -18.33 1.08 -11.28
N LEU A 247 -18.11 1.79 -10.17
CA LEU A 247 -17.58 1.21 -8.95
C LEU A 247 -18.54 0.19 -8.33
N SER A 248 -19.85 0.51 -8.35
CA SER A 248 -20.87 -0.44 -7.84
C SER A 248 -20.91 -1.71 -8.67
N LEU A 249 -20.81 -1.60 -9.99
CA LEU A 249 -20.73 -2.77 -10.87
C LEU A 249 -19.47 -3.59 -10.56
N LEU A 250 -18.30 -2.95 -10.50
CA LEU A 250 -17.02 -3.62 -10.19
C LEU A 250 -17.09 -4.35 -8.85
N CYS A 251 -17.49 -3.67 -7.78
CA CYS A 251 -17.59 -4.25 -6.45
C CYS A 251 -18.59 -5.41 -6.39
N SER A 252 -19.75 -5.27 -7.06
CA SER A 252 -20.75 -6.32 -7.13
C SER A 252 -20.23 -7.54 -7.88
N VAL A 253 -19.56 -7.34 -9.02
CA VAL A 253 -18.96 -8.44 -9.80
C VAL A 253 -17.91 -9.17 -8.96
N LEU A 254 -17.05 -8.47 -8.25
CA LEU A 254 -16.04 -9.10 -7.38
C LEU A 254 -16.68 -9.94 -6.26
N ILE A 255 -17.73 -9.44 -5.62
CA ILE A 255 -18.47 -10.21 -4.59
C ILE A 255 -19.11 -11.45 -5.21
N LEU A 256 -19.77 -11.32 -6.37
CA LEU A 256 -20.41 -12.45 -7.06
C LEU A 256 -19.38 -13.49 -7.51
N LEU A 257 -18.24 -13.06 -8.08
CA LEU A 257 -17.14 -13.96 -8.43
C LEU A 257 -16.60 -14.68 -7.19
N GLY A 258 -16.46 -13.99 -6.06
CA GLY A 258 -16.06 -14.58 -4.79
C GLY A 258 -16.98 -15.71 -4.34
N PHE A 259 -18.29 -15.54 -4.45
CA PHE A 259 -19.26 -16.54 -4.04
C PHE A 259 -19.46 -17.67 -5.05
N PHE A 260 -19.40 -17.39 -6.35
CA PHE A 260 -19.88 -18.33 -7.37
C PHE A 260 -18.81 -18.85 -8.34
N ALA A 261 -17.69 -18.15 -8.53
CA ALA A 261 -16.67 -18.54 -9.51
C ALA A 261 -15.49 -19.34 -8.91
N THR A 262 -15.43 -19.49 -7.58
CA THR A 262 -14.27 -20.12 -6.90
C THR A 262 -14.42 -21.63 -6.70
N GLY A 263 -15.53 -22.21 -7.10
CA GLY A 263 -15.81 -23.65 -6.93
C GLY A 263 -16.09 -24.08 -5.48
N LEU A 264 -16.12 -23.13 -4.54
CA LEU A 264 -16.43 -23.38 -3.14
C LEU A 264 -17.93 -23.12 -2.89
N PRO A 265 -18.60 -23.87 -2.00
CA PRO A 265 -19.95 -23.57 -1.62
C PRO A 265 -20.03 -22.20 -0.91
N ALA A 266 -21.10 -21.42 -1.17
CA ALA A 266 -21.25 -20.04 -0.67
C ALA A 266 -21.12 -19.92 0.86
N TRP A 267 -21.59 -20.92 1.61
CA TRP A 267 -21.43 -20.95 3.07
C TRP A 267 -19.98 -21.04 3.53
N SER A 268 -19.12 -21.75 2.78
CA SER A 268 -17.69 -21.86 3.05
C SER A 268 -16.98 -20.54 2.77
N VAL A 269 -17.30 -19.87 1.67
CA VAL A 269 -16.80 -18.54 1.35
C VAL A 269 -17.18 -17.54 2.44
N TRP A 270 -18.45 -17.56 2.88
CA TRP A 270 -18.93 -16.70 3.96
C TRP A 270 -18.22 -16.98 5.29
N ALA A 271 -18.02 -18.26 5.64
CA ALA A 271 -17.29 -18.64 6.85
C ALA A 271 -15.81 -18.19 6.79
N GLY A 272 -15.17 -18.32 5.63
CA GLY A 272 -13.82 -17.81 5.38
C GLY A 272 -13.75 -16.28 5.52
N TYR A 273 -14.70 -15.55 4.93
CA TYR A 273 -14.79 -14.10 5.07
C TYR A 273 -14.97 -13.66 6.53
N ARG A 274 -15.83 -14.31 7.29
CA ARG A 274 -16.00 -14.02 8.73
C ARG A 274 -14.72 -14.25 9.53
N ARG A 275 -13.91 -15.26 9.19
CA ARG A 275 -12.58 -15.48 9.80
C ARG A 275 -11.60 -14.39 9.39
N LEU A 276 -11.58 -13.99 8.12
CA LEU A 276 -10.77 -12.88 7.65
C LEU A 276 -11.04 -11.61 8.46
N LEU A 277 -12.31 -11.29 8.75
CA LEU A 277 -12.69 -10.14 9.56
C LEU A 277 -12.17 -10.19 11.02
N SER A 278 -11.68 -11.32 11.50
CA SER A 278 -11.13 -11.46 12.84
C SER A 278 -9.60 -11.34 12.91
N THR A 279 -8.93 -11.17 11.77
CA THR A 279 -7.48 -10.97 11.72
C THR A 279 -7.10 -9.58 12.21
N THR A 280 -5.84 -9.41 12.63
CA THR A 280 -5.33 -8.09 13.03
C THR A 280 -5.04 -7.21 11.83
N GLY A 281 -4.68 -7.80 10.70
CA GLY A 281 -4.25 -7.09 9.49
C GLY A 281 -2.84 -6.49 9.57
N ARG A 282 -2.07 -6.81 10.61
CA ARG A 282 -0.65 -6.42 10.73
C ARG A 282 0.15 -7.02 9.57
N ALA A 283 0.98 -6.21 8.93
CA ALA A 283 1.80 -6.68 7.82
C ALA A 283 3.00 -7.53 8.33
N PRO A 284 3.32 -8.63 7.63
CA PRO A 284 2.69 -9.15 6.41
C PRO A 284 1.44 -10.00 6.70
N SER A 285 0.33 -9.75 5.99
CA SER A 285 -0.92 -10.52 6.15
C SER A 285 -1.50 -10.85 4.78
N ASP A 286 -0.95 -11.87 4.11
CA ASP A 286 -1.45 -12.34 2.80
C ASP A 286 -2.76 -13.11 2.96
N TYR A 287 -3.89 -12.41 2.78
CA TYR A 287 -5.22 -13.01 2.87
C TYR A 287 -5.52 -14.00 1.75
N LEU A 288 -4.90 -13.84 0.57
CA LEU A 288 -5.08 -14.78 -0.51
C LEU A 288 -4.48 -16.14 -0.17
N ARG A 289 -3.31 -16.15 0.48
CA ARG A 289 -2.69 -17.36 1.01
C ARG A 289 -3.50 -17.97 2.15
N MET A 290 -4.03 -17.12 3.06
CA MET A 290 -4.71 -17.56 4.29
C MET A 290 -6.13 -18.07 4.04
N PHE A 291 -6.88 -17.43 3.13
CA PHE A 291 -8.32 -17.66 2.98
C PHE A 291 -8.73 -18.06 1.55
N GLY A 292 -7.83 -17.94 0.57
CA GLY A 292 -8.13 -18.20 -0.85
C GLY A 292 -8.93 -17.10 -1.53
N TYR A 293 -9.24 -17.29 -2.81
CA TYR A 293 -9.86 -16.27 -3.66
C TYR A 293 -11.26 -15.85 -3.22
N GLY A 294 -12.12 -16.80 -2.82
CA GLY A 294 -13.52 -16.51 -2.50
C GLY A 294 -13.68 -15.42 -1.44
N PRO A 295 -13.22 -15.64 -0.19
CA PRO A 295 -13.28 -14.65 0.87
C PRO A 295 -12.57 -13.34 0.54
N VAL A 296 -11.44 -13.39 -0.19
CA VAL A 296 -10.67 -12.20 -0.54
C VAL A 296 -11.41 -11.34 -1.57
N LEU A 297 -12.00 -11.93 -2.61
CA LEU A 297 -12.80 -11.18 -3.59
C LEU A 297 -14.02 -10.51 -2.94
N VAL A 298 -14.71 -11.23 -2.01
CA VAL A 298 -15.78 -10.63 -1.21
C VAL A 298 -15.26 -9.44 -0.39
N ASN A 299 -14.10 -9.59 0.27
CA ASN A 299 -13.50 -8.51 1.06
C ASN A 299 -13.13 -7.30 0.20
N ILE A 300 -12.56 -7.51 -0.99
CA ILE A 300 -12.22 -6.44 -1.94
C ILE A 300 -13.48 -5.66 -2.34
N GLY A 301 -14.55 -6.35 -2.73
CA GLY A 301 -15.79 -5.71 -3.14
C GLY A 301 -16.49 -4.97 -2.00
N VAL A 302 -16.57 -5.57 -0.80
CA VAL A 302 -17.16 -4.92 0.39
C VAL A 302 -16.37 -3.66 0.77
N ASN A 303 -15.06 -3.74 0.80
CA ASN A 303 -14.23 -2.58 1.15
C ASN A 303 -14.24 -1.49 0.06
N GLY A 304 -14.42 -1.87 -1.22
CA GLY A 304 -14.68 -0.91 -2.30
C GLY A 304 -15.97 -0.12 -2.07
N PHE A 305 -17.07 -0.80 -1.72
CA PHE A 305 -18.31 -0.14 -1.34
C PHE A 305 -18.17 0.77 -0.10
N LEU A 306 -17.42 0.34 0.92
CA LEU A 306 -17.16 1.16 2.12
C LEU A 306 -16.35 2.42 1.79
N GLY A 307 -15.33 2.32 0.93
CA GLY A 307 -14.57 3.48 0.47
C GLY A 307 -15.43 4.47 -0.32
N MET A 308 -16.25 3.98 -1.26
CA MET A 308 -17.19 4.79 -2.01
C MET A 308 -18.23 5.45 -1.10
N ALA A 309 -18.81 4.66 -0.19
CA ALA A 309 -19.81 5.18 0.76
C ALA A 309 -19.23 6.27 1.66
N TYR A 310 -17.97 6.13 2.12
CA TYR A 310 -17.30 7.15 2.91
C TYR A 310 -17.21 8.49 2.15
N VAL A 311 -16.74 8.48 0.89
CA VAL A 311 -16.63 9.69 0.07
C VAL A 311 -17.99 10.37 -0.08
N LEU A 312 -19.03 9.61 -0.38
CA LEU A 312 -20.38 10.15 -0.59
C LEU A 312 -21.00 10.68 0.73
N LEU A 313 -20.78 9.99 1.85
CA LEU A 313 -21.30 10.38 3.16
C LEU A 313 -20.68 11.69 3.69
N VAL A 314 -19.42 11.96 3.35
CA VAL A 314 -18.77 13.22 3.72
C VAL A 314 -19.08 14.36 2.72
N GLY A 315 -19.94 14.12 1.72
CA GLY A 315 -20.29 15.11 0.70
C GLY A 315 -19.20 15.31 -0.37
N GLY A 316 -18.32 14.31 -0.54
CA GLY A 316 -17.18 14.39 -1.43
C GLY A 316 -17.47 14.06 -2.89
N ASP A 317 -16.45 14.24 -3.72
CA ASP A 317 -16.49 13.95 -5.15
C ASP A 317 -15.75 12.64 -5.47
N LEU A 318 -16.36 11.80 -6.30
CA LEU A 318 -15.67 10.67 -6.93
C LEU A 318 -14.90 11.20 -8.15
N ASN A 319 -13.58 11.18 -8.05
CA ASN A 319 -12.65 11.69 -9.03
C ASN A 319 -11.35 10.88 -9.01
N GLY A 320 -10.32 11.28 -9.76
CA GLY A 320 -9.05 10.55 -9.82
C GLY A 320 -8.49 10.19 -8.43
N PRO A 321 -8.22 11.16 -7.55
CA PRO A 321 -7.67 10.94 -6.22
C PRO A 321 -8.54 10.06 -5.30
N THR A 322 -9.84 10.28 -5.25
CA THR A 322 -10.75 9.51 -4.38
C THR A 322 -10.95 8.09 -4.87
N ILE A 323 -11.09 7.88 -6.19
CA ILE A 323 -11.10 6.53 -6.79
C ILE A 323 -9.77 5.84 -6.56
N GLY A 324 -8.66 6.57 -6.66
CA GLY A 324 -7.33 6.08 -6.32
C GLY A 324 -7.22 5.57 -4.89
N GLY A 325 -7.83 6.30 -3.94
CA GLY A 325 -7.94 5.87 -2.54
C GLY A 325 -8.78 4.61 -2.38
N ILE A 326 -9.92 4.51 -3.09
CA ILE A 326 -10.78 3.32 -3.10
C ILE A 326 -10.04 2.12 -3.68
N PHE A 327 -9.35 2.25 -4.83
CA PHE A 327 -8.55 1.17 -5.40
C PHE A 327 -7.41 0.74 -4.48
N THR A 328 -6.80 1.67 -3.74
CA THR A 328 -5.80 1.36 -2.72
C THR A 328 -6.40 0.55 -1.56
N ILE A 329 -7.59 0.89 -1.09
CA ILE A 329 -8.29 0.09 -0.07
C ILE A 329 -8.61 -1.30 -0.62
N MET A 330 -9.13 -1.40 -1.85
CA MET A 330 -9.44 -2.66 -2.52
C MET A 330 -8.19 -3.54 -2.69
N GLY A 331 -7.07 -2.97 -3.11
CA GLY A 331 -5.80 -3.69 -3.21
C GLY A 331 -5.37 -4.29 -1.89
N PHE A 332 -5.29 -3.47 -0.84
CA PHE A 332 -4.93 -3.92 0.50
C PHE A 332 -5.97 -4.81 1.17
N SER A 333 -7.14 -4.97 0.59
CA SER A 333 -8.13 -5.97 1.03
C SER A 333 -7.70 -7.42 0.74
N ALA A 334 -6.67 -7.61 -0.09
CA ALA A 334 -5.96 -8.87 -0.20
C ALA A 334 -4.79 -9.01 0.80
N PHE A 335 -4.46 -7.91 1.53
CA PHE A 335 -3.26 -7.85 2.36
C PHE A 335 -3.40 -6.88 3.55
N GLY A 336 -4.15 -7.26 4.56
CA GLY A 336 -4.21 -6.57 5.85
C GLY A 336 -5.44 -5.72 6.12
N LYS A 337 -6.23 -5.30 5.11
CA LYS A 337 -7.44 -4.49 5.32
C LYS A 337 -8.74 -5.33 5.24
N HIS A 338 -9.65 -5.02 6.14
CA HIS A 338 -11.03 -5.51 6.11
C HIS A 338 -11.95 -4.53 6.83
N ALA A 339 -13.27 -4.68 6.66
CA ALA A 339 -14.26 -3.73 7.19
C ALA A 339 -14.07 -3.41 8.69
N ARG A 340 -13.79 -4.43 9.53
CA ARG A 340 -13.68 -4.23 10.99
C ARG A 340 -12.45 -3.43 11.42
N ASN A 341 -11.36 -3.40 10.63
CA ASN A 341 -10.17 -2.64 11.00
C ASN A 341 -10.06 -1.29 10.28
N ILE A 342 -10.70 -1.10 9.11
CA ILE A 342 -10.67 0.20 8.41
C ILE A 342 -11.73 1.17 8.94
N LEU A 343 -12.95 0.70 9.25
CA LEU A 343 -14.04 1.57 9.68
C LEU A 343 -13.72 2.40 10.94
N PRO A 344 -13.07 1.86 11.99
CA PRO A 344 -12.68 2.67 13.13
C PRO A 344 -11.72 3.81 12.78
N VAL A 345 -10.78 3.56 11.87
CA VAL A 345 -9.83 4.58 11.40
C VAL A 345 -10.56 5.67 10.61
N MET A 346 -11.44 5.28 9.68
CA MET A 346 -12.27 6.22 8.91
C MET A 346 -13.17 7.07 9.82
N LEU A 347 -13.79 6.46 10.84
CA LEU A 347 -14.56 7.17 11.85
C LEU A 347 -13.69 8.17 12.62
N GLY A 348 -12.47 7.78 13.00
CA GLY A 348 -11.52 8.66 13.67
C GLY A 348 -11.17 9.88 12.83
N VAL A 349 -10.92 9.69 11.53
CA VAL A 349 -10.66 10.80 10.59
C VAL A 349 -11.88 11.70 10.47
N PHE A 350 -13.09 11.15 10.35
CA PHE A 350 -14.33 11.93 10.29
C PHE A 350 -14.52 12.79 11.55
N ILE A 351 -14.34 12.20 12.73
CA ILE A 351 -14.45 12.94 14.01
C ILE A 351 -13.38 14.04 14.08
N GLY A 352 -12.15 13.75 13.68
CA GLY A 352 -11.06 14.72 13.62
C GLY A 352 -11.37 15.87 12.67
N ALA A 353 -11.86 15.57 11.48
CA ALA A 353 -12.24 16.58 10.49
C ALA A 353 -13.35 17.50 10.99
N TYR A 354 -14.37 16.96 11.67
CA TYR A 354 -15.49 17.73 12.19
C TYR A 354 -15.09 18.71 13.30
N GLY A 355 -14.02 18.40 14.03
CA GLY A 355 -13.47 19.27 15.10
C GLY A 355 -12.49 20.36 14.62
N MET A 356 -12.18 20.38 13.31
CA MET A 356 -11.23 21.33 12.71
C MET A 356 -11.93 22.51 12.02
N HIS A 357 -11.12 23.51 11.58
CA HIS A 357 -11.60 24.62 10.75
C HIS A 357 -11.97 24.23 9.31
N HIS A 358 -11.74 22.98 8.92
CA HIS A 358 -12.09 22.40 7.63
C HIS A 358 -13.29 21.47 7.75
N THR A 359 -14.12 21.43 6.70
CA THR A 359 -15.23 20.49 6.62
C THR A 359 -14.74 19.11 6.16
N PRO A 360 -15.46 18.00 6.48
CA PRO A 360 -15.05 16.66 6.09
C PRO A 360 -14.95 16.43 4.56
N ASP A 361 -15.62 17.26 3.75
CA ASP A 361 -15.54 17.29 2.29
C ASP A 361 -14.29 17.99 1.74
N TYR A 362 -13.45 18.57 2.59
CA TYR A 362 -12.17 19.15 2.15
C TYR A 362 -11.29 18.07 1.50
N PRO A 363 -10.72 18.31 0.29
CA PRO A 363 -10.02 17.28 -0.48
C PRO A 363 -9.01 16.45 0.29
N SER A 364 -8.13 17.09 1.04
CA SER A 364 -7.12 16.37 1.84
C SER A 364 -7.73 15.50 2.94
N LEU A 365 -8.91 15.88 3.50
CA LEU A 365 -9.60 15.11 4.53
C LEU A 365 -10.40 13.95 3.95
N GLN A 366 -10.96 14.08 2.74
CA GLN A 366 -11.51 12.95 2.00
C GLN A 366 -10.44 11.88 1.78
N LEU A 367 -9.25 12.29 1.30
CA LEU A 367 -8.12 11.40 1.10
C LEU A 367 -7.58 10.84 2.42
N ALA A 368 -7.58 11.63 3.49
CA ALA A 368 -7.20 11.14 4.82
C ALA A 368 -8.11 10.00 5.29
N GLY A 369 -9.42 10.07 5.05
CA GLY A 369 -10.35 9.00 5.40
C GLY A 369 -10.10 7.71 4.62
N LEU A 370 -9.76 7.82 3.33
CA LEU A 370 -9.45 6.67 2.49
C LEU A 370 -8.05 6.11 2.78
N PHE A 371 -7.02 6.94 2.67
CA PHE A 371 -5.64 6.51 2.81
C PHE A 371 -5.20 6.34 4.26
N GLY A 372 -5.82 7.03 5.23
CA GLY A 372 -5.60 6.84 6.67
C GLY A 372 -5.87 5.42 7.15
N THR A 373 -6.66 4.64 6.38
CA THR A 373 -6.81 3.19 6.59
C THR A 373 -5.50 2.42 6.49
N THR A 374 -4.37 3.05 6.17
CA THR A 374 -3.02 2.49 6.35
C THR A 374 -2.76 2.07 7.79
N LEU A 375 -3.45 2.69 8.77
CA LEU A 375 -3.39 2.40 10.20
C LEU A 375 -4.36 1.29 10.65
N ALA A 376 -5.01 0.60 9.72
CA ALA A 376 -5.89 -0.54 10.02
C ALA A 376 -5.27 -1.59 10.96
N PRO A 377 -3.95 -1.91 10.88
CA PRO A 377 -3.31 -2.82 11.83
C PRO A 377 -3.39 -2.35 13.29
N ILE A 378 -3.32 -1.06 13.56
CA ILE A 378 -3.49 -0.52 14.93
C ILE A 378 -4.89 -0.84 15.47
N SER A 379 -5.91 -0.63 14.63
CA SER A 379 -7.30 -0.98 14.97
C SER A 379 -7.48 -2.49 15.18
N GLY A 380 -6.93 -3.30 14.29
CA GLY A 380 -7.07 -4.75 14.35
C GLY A 380 -6.29 -5.39 15.50
N HIS A 381 -5.11 -4.88 15.82
CA HIS A 381 -4.24 -5.43 16.85
C HIS A 381 -4.63 -4.97 18.26
N PHE A 382 -4.91 -3.69 18.45
CA PHE A 382 -5.24 -3.12 19.77
C PHE A 382 -6.73 -2.94 20.03
N GLY A 383 -7.57 -3.07 18.99
CA GLY A 383 -9.02 -2.90 19.07
C GLY A 383 -9.50 -1.56 18.49
N TRP A 384 -10.81 -1.50 18.23
CA TRP A 384 -11.45 -0.39 17.52
C TRP A 384 -11.24 1.02 18.15
N PRO A 385 -11.16 1.22 19.51
CA PRO A 385 -10.93 2.55 20.07
C PRO A 385 -9.57 3.13 19.66
N TYR A 386 -8.54 2.28 19.56
CA TYR A 386 -7.22 2.71 19.11
C TYR A 386 -7.20 3.02 17.62
N GLY A 387 -8.05 2.35 16.82
CA GLY A 387 -8.28 2.71 15.43
C GLY A 387 -8.89 4.09 15.28
N VAL A 388 -9.90 4.43 16.09
CA VAL A 388 -10.50 5.77 16.13
C VAL A 388 -9.46 6.82 16.56
N LEU A 389 -8.68 6.56 17.60
CA LEU A 389 -7.61 7.45 18.05
C LEU A 389 -6.57 7.68 16.94
N ALA A 390 -6.12 6.61 16.27
CA ALA A 390 -5.15 6.70 15.19
C ALA A 390 -5.69 7.52 14.01
N GLY A 391 -6.94 7.32 13.62
CA GLY A 391 -7.61 8.09 12.57
C GLY A 391 -7.81 9.56 12.94
N PHE A 392 -8.17 9.86 14.19
CA PHE A 392 -8.30 11.22 14.70
C PHE A 392 -6.98 11.99 14.62
N ILE A 393 -5.89 11.39 15.09
CA ILE A 393 -4.55 11.99 15.00
C ILE A 393 -4.14 12.15 13.54
N HIS A 394 -4.47 11.16 12.69
CA HIS A 394 -4.12 11.19 11.27
C HIS A 394 -4.76 12.36 10.53
N ALA A 395 -6.01 12.69 10.83
CA ALA A 395 -6.72 13.81 10.21
C ALA A 395 -5.97 15.14 10.41
N SER A 396 -5.42 15.37 11.60
CA SER A 396 -4.64 16.58 11.88
C SER A 396 -3.26 16.54 11.28
N LEU A 397 -2.56 15.40 11.42
CA LEU A 397 -1.15 15.29 11.03
C LEU A 397 -0.97 15.34 9.51
N VAL A 398 -1.89 14.73 8.74
CA VAL A 398 -1.79 14.69 7.27
C VAL A 398 -1.86 16.09 6.64
N LEU A 399 -2.59 17.02 7.23
CA LEU A 399 -2.67 18.40 6.76
C LEU A 399 -1.34 19.15 6.93
N GLN A 400 -0.50 18.73 7.86
CA GLN A 400 0.79 19.35 8.14
C GLN A 400 1.95 18.65 7.41
N THR A 401 1.81 17.40 7.03
CA THR A 401 2.88 16.62 6.38
C THR A 401 3.03 16.93 4.90
N GLY A 402 2.05 17.58 4.27
CA GLY A 402 2.10 17.98 2.86
C GLY A 402 3.16 19.05 2.58
N GLY A 403 3.26 20.08 3.45
CA GLY A 403 4.20 21.18 3.30
C GLY A 403 5.67 20.74 3.25
N PRO A 404 6.19 20.00 4.24
CA PRO A 404 7.58 19.54 4.26
C PRO A 404 7.99 18.67 3.06
N VAL A 405 7.05 18.02 2.39
CA VAL A 405 7.31 17.21 1.19
C VAL A 405 6.90 17.91 -0.10
N ALA A 406 6.38 19.14 -0.03
CA ALA A 406 6.00 20.01 -1.15
C ALA A 406 5.15 19.33 -2.23
N GLY A 407 4.27 18.40 -1.82
CA GLY A 407 3.44 17.61 -2.76
C GLY A 407 4.18 16.58 -3.61
N LEU A 408 5.47 16.35 -3.39
CA LEU A 408 6.30 15.43 -4.19
C LEU A 408 6.07 13.95 -3.89
N ASN A 409 5.45 13.62 -2.75
CA ASN A 409 5.16 12.24 -2.33
C ASN A 409 3.67 11.93 -2.48
N LEU A 410 3.29 11.13 -3.48
CA LEU A 410 1.90 10.69 -3.66
C LEU A 410 1.36 9.88 -2.47
N TYR A 411 2.22 9.13 -1.79
CA TYR A 411 1.85 8.33 -0.62
C TYR A 411 1.99 9.11 0.69
N ASN A 412 1.70 10.42 0.70
CA ASN A 412 1.84 11.30 1.85
C ASN A 412 1.06 10.81 3.08
N ASN A 413 -0.11 10.20 2.88
CA ASN A 413 -0.85 9.54 3.96
C ASN A 413 -0.09 8.36 4.59
N GLY A 414 0.74 7.66 3.82
CA GLY A 414 1.65 6.63 4.32
C GLY A 414 2.81 7.24 5.13
N PHE A 415 3.24 8.46 4.79
CA PHE A 415 4.22 9.21 5.55
C PHE A 415 3.66 9.61 6.93
N SER A 416 2.52 10.29 6.97
CA SER A 416 1.87 10.65 8.24
C SER A 416 1.44 9.42 9.06
N GLY A 417 0.92 8.36 8.40
CA GLY A 417 0.60 7.08 9.04
C GLY A 417 1.80 6.40 9.67
N GLY A 418 2.97 6.47 9.02
CA GLY A 418 4.23 5.94 9.56
C GLY A 418 4.67 6.67 10.83
N LEU A 419 4.59 8.00 10.84
CA LEU A 419 4.88 8.81 12.05
C LEU A 419 3.96 8.41 13.21
N ILE A 420 2.67 8.22 12.94
CA ILE A 420 1.70 7.79 13.97
C ILE A 420 2.02 6.39 14.46
N ALA A 421 2.31 5.44 13.57
CA ALA A 421 2.60 4.07 13.93
C ALA A 421 3.82 3.94 14.84
N ILE A 422 4.91 4.67 14.54
CA ILE A 422 6.14 4.69 15.35
C ILE A 422 5.89 5.18 16.76
N VAL A 423 4.95 6.11 16.96
CA VAL A 423 4.62 6.66 18.27
C VAL A 423 3.56 5.80 18.99
N LEU A 424 2.46 5.48 18.32
CA LEU A 424 1.34 4.80 18.97
C LEU A 424 1.64 3.35 19.33
N TYR A 425 2.34 2.61 18.46
CA TYR A 425 2.61 1.19 18.72
C TYR A 425 3.37 0.96 20.03
N PRO A 426 4.56 1.54 20.28
CA PRO A 426 5.27 1.35 21.53
C PRO A 426 4.51 1.92 22.72
N THR A 427 3.83 3.06 22.57
CA THR A 427 3.07 3.71 23.66
C THR A 427 1.90 2.82 24.11
N ILE A 428 1.08 2.35 23.17
CA ILE A 428 -0.07 1.48 23.50
C ILE A 428 0.43 0.16 24.07
N THR A 429 1.48 -0.42 23.49
CA THR A 429 2.08 -1.68 23.98
C THR A 429 2.56 -1.54 25.42
N ALA A 430 3.25 -0.46 25.76
CA ALA A 430 3.70 -0.19 27.14
C ALA A 430 2.54 -0.08 28.14
N ILE A 431 1.45 0.60 27.74
CA ILE A 431 0.24 0.72 28.57
C ILE A 431 -0.50 -0.62 28.68
N ALA A 432 -0.64 -1.35 27.58
CA ALA A 432 -1.34 -2.63 27.54
C ALA A 432 -0.62 -3.72 28.34
N ARG A 433 0.72 -3.81 28.27
CA ARG A 433 1.54 -4.75 29.08
C ARG A 433 1.29 -4.59 30.58
N LYS A 434 1.08 -3.37 31.06
CA LYS A 434 0.78 -3.10 32.47
C LYS A 434 -0.60 -3.64 32.90
N ARG A 435 -1.55 -3.78 31.95
CA ARG A 435 -2.94 -4.22 32.21
C ARG A 435 -3.20 -5.69 31.90
N ARG A 436 -2.43 -6.32 31.01
CA ARG A 436 -2.60 -7.71 30.57
C ARG A 436 -1.25 -8.35 30.27
N PRO A 437 -0.65 -9.09 31.23
CA PRO A 437 0.63 -9.78 31.01
C PRO A 437 0.61 -10.89 29.94
N MET A 438 -0.58 -11.31 29.51
CA MET A 438 -0.79 -12.49 28.65
C MET A 438 -0.76 -12.23 27.11
N LEU A 439 -0.58 -11.00 26.64
CA LEU A 439 -0.57 -10.71 25.20
C LEU A 439 0.77 -11.03 24.51
N GLN A 440 1.73 -11.63 25.21
CA GLN A 440 3.06 -11.94 24.66
C GLN A 440 3.10 -13.18 23.75
N ASN A 441 2.09 -14.06 23.75
CA ASN A 441 2.13 -15.36 23.05
C ASN A 441 1.24 -15.45 21.82
N GLU A 442 0.63 -14.37 21.33
CA GLU A 442 -0.24 -14.39 20.14
C GLU A 442 0.23 -13.43 19.04
N ASP A 443 1.52 -13.15 18.94
CA ASP A 443 2.05 -12.47 17.77
C ASP A 443 2.04 -13.46 16.59
N TYR A 444 1.05 -13.33 15.74
CA TYR A 444 0.91 -14.04 14.48
C TYR A 444 2.16 -13.89 13.57
N TYR A 445 3.02 -12.95 13.91
CA TYR A 445 4.32 -12.69 13.31
C TYR A 445 5.31 -13.83 13.55
N ASP A 446 5.32 -14.41 14.77
CA ASP A 446 6.24 -15.50 15.13
C ASP A 446 5.86 -16.81 14.44
N LEU A 447 4.56 -17.03 14.19
CA LEU A 447 4.07 -18.21 13.48
C LEU A 447 4.39 -18.22 11.97
N PHE A 448 4.69 -17.08 11.36
CA PHE A 448 5.05 -16.97 9.95
C PHE A 448 6.57 -16.96 9.71
N GLU A 449 7.39 -16.47 10.64
CA GLU A 449 8.85 -16.64 10.57
C GLU A 449 9.24 -18.11 10.74
N GLU A 450 8.59 -18.86 11.63
CA GLU A 450 8.81 -20.32 11.78
C GLU A 450 8.29 -21.15 10.60
N SER A 451 7.33 -20.65 9.81
CA SER A 451 6.75 -21.37 8.67
C SER A 451 7.32 -20.97 7.31
N ALA A 452 8.21 -19.98 7.22
CA ALA A 452 9.00 -19.74 6.03
C ALA A 452 9.92 -20.97 5.85
N PRO A 453 9.92 -21.64 4.67
CA PRO A 453 10.86 -22.73 4.45
C PRO A 453 12.26 -22.17 4.65
N ILE A 454 12.97 -22.67 5.65
CA ILE A 454 14.41 -22.44 5.81
C ILE A 454 15.02 -22.95 4.51
N ASP A 455 15.64 -22.07 3.76
CA ASP A 455 16.40 -22.44 2.56
C ASP A 455 17.61 -23.26 3.02
N THR A 456 17.42 -24.58 3.07
CA THR A 456 18.46 -25.54 3.49
C THR A 456 19.48 -25.80 2.39
N SER A 457 19.40 -25.16 1.23
CA SER A 457 20.34 -25.35 0.11
C SER A 457 21.76 -24.89 0.42
N ASN A 458 21.96 -24.08 1.47
CA ASN A 458 23.28 -23.64 1.93
C ASN A 458 23.85 -24.43 3.13
N LEU A 459 23.11 -25.43 3.65
CA LEU A 459 23.57 -26.21 4.82
C LEU A 459 24.41 -27.44 4.48
N GLU A 460 24.49 -27.82 3.19
CA GLU A 460 25.29 -28.99 2.76
C GLU A 460 26.76 -28.70 2.45
N GLN A 461 27.25 -27.45 2.56
CA GLN A 461 28.65 -27.11 2.18
C GLN A 461 29.57 -26.74 3.34
N THR A 462 29.14 -26.84 4.58
CA THR A 462 30.05 -26.59 5.75
C THR A 462 30.05 -27.77 6.73
N HIS A 463 30.54 -28.92 6.29
CA HIS A 463 31.08 -29.90 7.19
C HIS A 463 32.57 -29.68 7.34
N GLY A 464 32.96 -29.10 8.46
CA GLY A 464 34.34 -29.15 8.93
C GLY A 464 34.95 -27.84 9.39
N GLU A 465 34.38 -27.24 10.46
CA GLU A 465 35.18 -26.45 11.41
C GLU A 465 34.25 -26.07 12.58
N THR A 466 34.63 -26.47 13.78
CA THR A 466 33.97 -26.13 15.04
C THR A 466 34.22 -24.66 15.34
N ALA A 467 33.18 -23.82 15.17
CA ALA A 467 33.20 -22.44 15.65
C ALA A 467 32.98 -22.41 17.18
N PRO A 468 33.61 -21.46 17.91
CA PRO A 468 33.35 -21.28 19.33
C PRO A 468 31.91 -20.75 19.54
N GLU A 469 31.23 -21.27 20.58
CA GLU A 469 29.90 -20.81 20.99
C GLU A 469 29.93 -19.30 21.31
N GLU A 470 29.19 -18.49 20.54
CA GLU A 470 28.90 -17.11 20.92
C GLU A 470 27.88 -17.11 22.10
N PRO A 471 28.08 -16.28 23.12
CA PRO A 471 27.14 -16.16 24.23
C PRO A 471 25.79 -15.60 23.71
N PRO A 472 24.65 -15.99 24.30
CA PRO A 472 23.35 -15.55 23.87
C PRO A 472 23.25 -14.00 23.88
N GLU A 473 22.66 -13.44 22.85
CA GLU A 473 22.61 -11.99 22.54
C GLU A 473 22.13 -11.12 23.72
N ASN A 474 21.37 -11.68 24.65
CA ASN A 474 20.93 -11.01 25.86
C ASN A 474 22.04 -10.77 26.89
N GLU A 475 23.02 -11.67 27.01
CA GLU A 475 24.15 -11.49 27.96
C GLU A 475 25.13 -10.44 27.46
N ALA A 476 25.34 -10.35 26.15
CA ALA A 476 26.17 -9.31 25.56
C ALA A 476 25.55 -7.91 25.71
N LEU A 477 24.23 -7.82 25.59
CA LEU A 477 23.49 -6.55 25.75
C LEU A 477 23.44 -6.12 27.23
N GLU A 478 23.27 -7.05 28.16
CA GLU A 478 23.34 -6.77 29.60
C GLU A 478 24.74 -6.36 30.06
N ALA A 479 25.78 -7.03 29.55
CA ALA A 479 27.16 -6.67 29.85
C ALA A 479 27.53 -5.28 29.30
N TRP A 480 27.04 -4.94 28.11
CA TRP A 480 27.19 -3.60 27.53
C TRP A 480 26.46 -2.54 28.33
N ALA A 481 25.21 -2.82 28.76
CA ALA A 481 24.41 -1.91 29.56
C ALA A 481 25.02 -1.65 30.95
N ARG A 482 25.53 -2.69 31.63
CA ARG A 482 26.26 -2.58 32.90
C ARG A 482 27.52 -1.73 32.74
N LYS A 483 28.27 -1.92 31.67
CA LYS A 483 29.53 -1.18 31.44
C LYS A 483 29.33 0.30 31.16
N ASN A 484 28.18 0.71 30.55
CA ASN A 484 27.98 2.08 30.06
C ASN A 484 26.96 2.91 30.84
N PHE A 485 26.09 2.30 31.64
CA PHE A 485 24.99 3.00 32.34
C PHE A 485 24.84 2.72 33.83
N LEU A 486 25.41 1.63 34.36
CA LEU A 486 25.40 1.31 35.78
C LEU A 486 26.85 1.31 36.23
N GLY A 487 27.32 2.43 36.78
CA GLY A 487 28.67 2.57 37.30
C GLY A 487 29.03 1.50 38.34
N PRO A 488 30.34 1.35 38.71
CA PRO A 488 30.77 0.36 39.67
C PRO A 488 30.13 0.62 41.04
N GLU A 489 29.62 -0.47 41.71
CA GLU A 489 29.20 -0.45 43.10
C GLU A 489 30.39 -0.14 44.04
#